data_b219aae183a944dcb0166690fd2b972c
#
_entry.id   b219aae183a944dcb0166690fd2b972c
#
_cell.length_a   1.000
_cell.length_b   1.000
_cell.length_c   1.000
_cell.angle_alpha   90.00
_cell.angle_beta   90.00
_cell.angle_gamma   90.00
#
_symmetry.space_group_name_H-M   'P 1'
#
loop_
_entity.id
_entity.type
_entity.pdbx_description
1 polymer ?
#
loop_
_entity_poly.entity_id
_entity_poly.type
_entity_poly.pdbx_seq_one_letter_code
_entity_poly.pdbx_strand_id
1 'polypeptide(L)'
;MHASDEELVARAVTARDQAAFGELVRRHQSRVRSWLRQLTRNPATADDIAQDTFIKAWDKLHTFGGQGRFAAWLMKIAYTEFLMTLRKAKAELRLADAVEAEIGEPPVHDPTGEQNVAADLERLLGVLGDDERIVMVLCYAQGLSHGEASEILGMPVGTIKSHIHRGKEKIRLRFFPEEVPHE
;
A
#
# COMPACT_ATOMS: atom_id res chain seq x y z
N MET A 1 -23.78 -13.07 -14.24
CA MET A 1 -23.80 -11.73 -13.63
C MET A 1 -22.92 -11.81 -12.40
N HIS A 2 -21.84 -11.03 -12.29
CA HIS A 2 -20.98 -11.04 -11.10
C HIS A 2 -21.56 -10.07 -10.08
N ALA A 3 -21.77 -10.53 -8.84
CA ALA A 3 -22.22 -9.68 -7.74
C ALA A 3 -21.24 -8.52 -7.51
N SER A 4 -21.74 -7.33 -7.19
CA SER A 4 -20.88 -6.17 -6.83
C SER A 4 -20.22 -6.38 -5.47
N ASP A 5 -19.20 -5.58 -5.14
CA ASP A 5 -18.56 -5.65 -3.82
C ASP A 5 -19.56 -5.28 -2.71
N GLU A 6 -20.46 -4.32 -2.98
CA GLU A 6 -21.52 -3.92 -2.04
C GLU A 6 -22.50 -5.07 -1.76
N GLU A 7 -22.91 -5.82 -2.80
CA GLU A 7 -23.77 -6.99 -2.65
C GLU A 7 -23.08 -8.09 -1.85
N LEU A 8 -21.79 -8.34 -2.10
CA LEU A 8 -21.01 -9.33 -1.37
C LEU A 8 -20.83 -8.92 0.10
N VAL A 9 -20.54 -7.65 0.37
CA VAL A 9 -20.48 -7.12 1.73
C VAL A 9 -21.80 -7.27 2.45
N ALA A 10 -22.92 -6.89 1.83
CA ALA A 10 -24.24 -7.01 2.42
C ALA A 10 -24.53 -8.46 2.83
N ARG A 11 -24.24 -9.43 1.96
CA ARG A 11 -24.41 -10.89 2.27
C ARG A 11 -23.49 -11.33 3.40
N ALA A 12 -22.21 -10.93 3.34
CA ALA A 12 -21.22 -11.31 4.35
C ALA A 12 -21.57 -10.74 5.74
N VAL A 13 -22.14 -9.54 5.82
CA VAL A 13 -22.56 -8.91 7.08
C VAL A 13 -23.85 -9.52 7.61
N THR A 14 -24.92 -9.61 6.78
CA THR A 14 -26.26 -9.99 7.24
C THR A 14 -26.39 -11.47 7.53
N ALA A 15 -25.79 -12.33 6.68
CA ALA A 15 -25.89 -13.79 6.77
C ALA A 15 -24.60 -14.45 7.32
N ARG A 16 -23.58 -13.69 7.69
CA ARG A 16 -22.23 -14.22 7.97
C ARG A 16 -21.72 -15.14 6.86
N ASP A 17 -22.03 -14.79 5.61
CA ASP A 17 -21.72 -15.59 4.41
C ASP A 17 -20.21 -15.55 4.14
N GLN A 18 -19.51 -16.60 4.59
CA GLN A 18 -18.07 -16.74 4.39
C GLN A 18 -17.71 -16.88 2.91
N ALA A 19 -18.59 -17.44 2.07
CA ALA A 19 -18.34 -17.56 0.64
C ALA A 19 -18.36 -16.19 -0.05
N ALA A 20 -19.28 -15.29 0.35
CA ALA A 20 -19.32 -13.93 -0.12
C ALA A 20 -18.06 -13.16 0.28
N PHE A 21 -17.58 -13.30 1.51
CA PHE A 21 -16.32 -12.70 1.93
C PHE A 21 -15.11 -13.31 1.22
N GLY A 22 -15.08 -14.62 1.04
CA GLY A 22 -14.04 -15.31 0.27
C GLY A 22 -13.90 -14.77 -1.16
N GLU A 23 -15.02 -14.39 -1.79
CA GLU A 23 -15.00 -13.74 -3.10
C GLU A 23 -14.40 -12.32 -3.03
N LEU A 24 -14.69 -11.54 -1.98
CA LEU A 24 -14.04 -10.24 -1.74
C LEU A 24 -12.53 -10.42 -1.56
N VAL A 25 -12.09 -11.41 -0.77
CA VAL A 25 -10.67 -11.72 -0.61
C VAL A 25 -10.05 -12.05 -1.96
N ARG A 26 -10.65 -12.93 -2.75
CA ARG A 26 -10.14 -13.32 -4.06
C ARG A 26 -9.97 -12.14 -5.01
N ARG A 27 -10.89 -11.18 -5.00
CA ARG A 27 -10.85 -9.99 -5.85
C ARG A 27 -9.77 -8.98 -5.42
N HIS A 28 -9.56 -8.82 -4.12
CA HIS A 28 -8.73 -7.74 -3.59
C HIS A 28 -7.35 -8.17 -3.10
N GLN A 29 -7.09 -9.48 -2.90
CA GLN A 29 -5.84 -9.96 -2.32
C GLN A 29 -4.58 -9.57 -3.12
N SER A 30 -4.63 -9.67 -4.45
CA SER A 30 -3.49 -9.31 -5.29
C SER A 30 -3.14 -7.83 -5.15
N ARG A 31 -4.17 -6.98 -5.10
CA ARG A 31 -4.04 -5.53 -4.94
C ARG A 31 -3.43 -5.17 -3.58
N VAL A 32 -3.94 -5.75 -2.49
CA VAL A 32 -3.44 -5.52 -1.12
C VAL A 32 -1.99 -5.97 -1.00
N ARG A 33 -1.67 -7.19 -1.45
CA ARG A 33 -0.30 -7.73 -1.41
C ARG A 33 0.67 -6.89 -2.23
N SER A 34 0.29 -6.51 -3.46
CA SER A 34 1.15 -5.68 -4.32
C SER A 34 1.49 -4.36 -3.65
N TRP A 35 0.51 -3.70 -3.03
CA TRP A 35 0.75 -2.46 -2.32
C TRP A 35 1.65 -2.65 -1.09
N LEU A 36 1.35 -3.65 -0.26
CA LEU A 36 2.15 -3.95 0.93
C LEU A 36 3.61 -4.32 0.59
N ARG A 37 3.86 -5.01 -0.53
CA ARG A 37 5.21 -5.29 -1.02
C ARG A 37 5.96 -4.01 -1.36
N GLN A 38 5.28 -3.00 -1.92
CA GLN A 38 5.88 -1.70 -2.18
C GLN A 38 6.20 -0.92 -0.89
N LEU A 39 5.41 -1.12 0.18
CA LEU A 39 5.64 -0.49 1.48
C LEU A 39 6.74 -1.16 2.27
N THR A 40 6.71 -2.49 2.37
CA THR A 40 7.61 -3.27 3.24
C THR A 40 8.95 -3.57 2.60
N ARG A 41 9.01 -3.57 1.25
CA ARG A 41 10.16 -4.08 0.47
C ARG A 41 10.57 -5.53 0.86
N ASN A 42 9.69 -6.24 1.56
CA ASN A 42 9.88 -7.62 2.00
C ASN A 42 8.60 -8.42 1.70
N PRO A 43 8.66 -9.38 0.77
CA PRO A 43 7.49 -10.16 0.37
C PRO A 43 6.85 -10.95 1.51
N ALA A 44 7.65 -11.56 2.40
CA ALA A 44 7.14 -12.33 3.53
C ALA A 44 6.36 -11.45 4.50
N THR A 45 6.95 -10.32 4.92
CA THR A 45 6.28 -9.33 5.77
C THR A 45 5.00 -8.79 5.12
N ALA A 46 5.03 -8.55 3.80
CA ALA A 46 3.85 -8.08 3.06
C ALA A 46 2.72 -9.12 3.06
N ASP A 47 3.05 -10.39 2.91
CA ASP A 47 2.07 -11.48 2.91
C ASP A 47 1.46 -11.68 4.32
N ASP A 48 2.26 -11.57 5.38
CA ASP A 48 1.79 -11.62 6.77
C ASP A 48 0.81 -10.47 7.08
N ILE A 49 1.20 -9.24 6.73
CA ILE A 49 0.33 -8.06 6.91
C ILE A 49 -0.95 -8.19 6.08
N ALA A 50 -0.87 -8.74 4.86
CA ALA A 50 -2.05 -8.96 4.03
C ALA A 50 -3.02 -9.96 4.67
N GLN A 51 -2.50 -11.03 5.26
CA GLN A 51 -3.31 -12.01 5.99
C GLN A 51 -4.01 -11.36 7.18
N ASP A 52 -3.29 -10.63 8.03
CA ASP A 52 -3.85 -9.90 9.17
C ASP A 52 -4.89 -8.87 8.73
N THR A 53 -4.65 -8.20 7.59
CA THR A 53 -5.60 -7.26 6.98
C THR A 53 -6.94 -7.93 6.70
N PHE A 54 -6.96 -9.11 6.06
CA PHE A 54 -8.21 -9.80 5.74
C PHE A 54 -8.90 -10.40 6.96
N ILE A 55 -8.16 -10.88 7.96
CA ILE A 55 -8.73 -11.32 9.25
C ILE A 55 -9.44 -10.14 9.91
N LYS A 56 -8.78 -8.98 10.04
CA LYS A 56 -9.38 -7.78 10.62
C LYS A 56 -10.50 -7.19 9.79
N ALA A 57 -10.41 -7.30 8.45
CA ALA A 57 -11.50 -6.90 7.58
C ALA A 57 -12.75 -7.73 7.80
N TRP A 58 -12.62 -9.03 8.00
CA TRP A 58 -13.75 -9.89 8.36
C TRP A 58 -14.42 -9.48 9.66
N ASP A 59 -13.62 -9.28 10.70
CA ASP A 59 -14.11 -8.88 12.02
C ASP A 59 -14.79 -7.50 12.01
N LYS A 60 -14.26 -6.57 11.22
CA LYS A 60 -14.74 -5.19 11.12
C LYS A 60 -15.71 -4.95 9.95
N LEU A 61 -16.10 -5.97 9.19
CA LEU A 61 -16.89 -5.80 7.99
C LEU A 61 -18.21 -5.07 8.23
N HIS A 62 -18.81 -5.28 9.41
CA HIS A 62 -20.02 -4.57 9.85
C HIS A 62 -19.84 -3.05 9.98
N THR A 63 -18.60 -2.57 10.06
CA THR A 63 -18.28 -1.12 10.13
C THR A 63 -18.16 -0.48 8.74
N PHE A 64 -18.13 -1.27 7.68
CA PHE A 64 -18.20 -0.75 6.33
C PHE A 64 -19.62 -0.28 6.03
N GLY A 65 -19.86 1.01 6.20
CA GLY A 65 -21.20 1.61 6.10
C GLY A 65 -21.77 1.72 4.69
N GLY A 66 -21.17 1.04 3.69
CA GLY A 66 -21.59 1.12 2.28
C GLY A 66 -21.28 2.45 1.61
N GLN A 67 -20.62 3.37 2.31
CA GLN A 67 -20.17 4.64 1.73
C GLN A 67 -18.74 4.51 1.24
N GLY A 68 -18.50 4.93 -0.02
CA GLY A 68 -17.20 4.81 -0.65
C GLY A 68 -16.90 3.40 -1.16
N ARG A 69 -15.70 3.22 -1.69
CA ARG A 69 -15.29 1.93 -2.28
C ARG A 69 -14.76 0.98 -1.21
N PHE A 70 -15.22 -0.27 -1.24
CA PHE A 70 -14.71 -1.33 -0.37
C PHE A 70 -13.17 -1.44 -0.43
N ALA A 71 -12.58 -1.27 -1.62
CA ALA A 71 -11.14 -1.26 -1.78
C ALA A 71 -10.43 -0.18 -0.94
N ALA A 72 -10.98 1.05 -0.87
CA ALA A 72 -10.39 2.13 -0.07
C ALA A 72 -10.47 1.82 1.44
N TRP A 73 -11.62 1.31 1.91
CA TRP A 73 -11.79 0.87 3.28
C TRP A 73 -10.82 -0.26 3.67
N LEU A 74 -10.65 -1.25 2.79
CA LEU A 74 -9.71 -2.36 2.98
C LEU A 74 -8.26 -1.87 3.03
N MET A 75 -7.88 -0.94 2.14
CA MET A 75 -6.54 -0.34 2.13
C MET A 75 -6.24 0.45 3.41
N LYS A 76 -7.24 1.10 4.01
CA LYS A 76 -7.09 1.77 5.30
C LYS A 76 -6.75 0.78 6.43
N ILE A 77 -7.37 -0.40 6.43
CA ILE A 77 -7.02 -1.48 7.36
C ILE A 77 -5.59 -1.94 7.11
N ALA A 78 -5.22 -2.22 5.85
CA ALA A 78 -3.88 -2.67 5.49
C ALA A 78 -2.80 -1.66 5.91
N TYR A 79 -3.03 -0.37 5.74
CA TYR A 79 -2.09 0.67 6.18
C TYR A 79 -1.96 0.72 7.70
N THR A 80 -3.06 0.55 8.42
CA THR A 80 -3.04 0.50 9.89
C THR A 80 -2.18 -0.68 10.38
N GLU A 81 -2.34 -1.88 9.77
CA GLU A 81 -1.55 -3.06 10.10
C GLU A 81 -0.07 -2.85 9.78
N PHE A 82 0.24 -2.27 8.63
CA PHE A 82 1.60 -1.89 8.28
C PHE A 82 2.24 -0.96 9.31
N LEU A 83 1.54 0.09 9.74
CA LEU A 83 2.04 0.99 10.78
C LEU A 83 2.23 0.30 12.12
N MET A 84 1.37 -0.64 12.49
CA MET A 84 1.52 -1.44 13.71
C MET A 84 2.76 -2.32 13.65
N THR A 85 3.00 -2.99 12.52
CA THR A 85 4.20 -3.80 12.28
C THR A 85 5.48 -2.97 12.38
N LEU A 86 5.50 -1.77 11.78
CA LEU A 86 6.64 -0.84 11.89
C LEU A 86 6.91 -0.41 13.34
N ARG A 87 5.85 -0.10 14.11
CA ARG A 87 5.99 0.27 15.53
C ARG A 87 6.55 -0.87 16.36
N LYS A 88 6.09 -2.10 16.08
CA LYS A 88 6.59 -3.30 16.76
C LYS A 88 8.07 -3.53 16.46
N ALA A 89 8.46 -3.53 15.20
CA ALA A 89 9.86 -3.68 14.78
C ALA A 89 10.76 -2.60 15.40
N LYS A 90 10.31 -1.33 15.43
CA LYS A 90 11.05 -0.24 16.06
C LYS A 90 11.17 -0.40 17.60
N ALA A 91 10.17 -0.96 18.26
CA ALA A 91 10.22 -1.25 19.69
C ALA A 91 11.20 -2.39 19.98
N GLU A 92 11.19 -3.45 19.16
CA GLU A 92 12.12 -4.58 19.28
C GLU A 92 13.58 -4.15 19.05
N LEU A 93 13.84 -3.29 18.05
CA LEU A 93 15.18 -2.71 17.83
C LEU A 93 15.65 -1.89 19.03
N ARG A 94 14.79 -1.06 19.61
CA ARG A 94 15.16 -0.27 20.82
C ARG A 94 15.48 -1.15 22.03
N LEU A 95 14.83 -2.31 22.15
CA LEU A 95 15.13 -3.28 23.20
C LEU A 95 16.45 -4.03 22.89
N ALA A 96 16.71 -4.32 21.62
CA ALA A 96 17.97 -4.96 21.18
C ALA A 96 19.17 -4.00 21.30
N ASP A 97 19.01 -2.72 20.93
CA ASP A 97 20.05 -1.67 21.08
C ASP A 97 20.44 -1.44 22.55
N ALA A 98 19.53 -1.78 23.50
CA ALA A 98 19.85 -1.76 24.92
C ALA A 98 20.70 -2.97 25.35
N VAL A 99 20.93 -3.97 24.48
CA VAL A 99 21.65 -5.20 24.78
C VAL A 99 22.94 -5.33 23.95
N GLU A 100 23.03 -4.83 22.73
CA GLU A 100 24.30 -4.81 21.95
C GLU A 100 24.15 -3.98 20.66
N ALA A 101 25.16 -3.14 20.40
CA ALA A 101 25.30 -2.41 19.15
C ALA A 101 26.09 -3.26 18.15
N GLU A 102 25.41 -3.86 17.18
CA GLU A 102 26.03 -4.20 15.90
C GLU A 102 25.02 -4.01 14.75
N ILE A 103 25.43 -3.16 13.81
CA ILE A 103 24.65 -2.62 12.72
C ILE A 103 24.71 -3.63 11.56
N GLY A 104 23.56 -4.15 11.15
CA GLY A 104 23.36 -4.78 9.85
C GLY A 104 22.66 -3.81 8.91
N GLU A 105 23.30 -3.42 7.80
CA GLU A 105 22.67 -2.64 6.72
C GLU A 105 21.54 -3.44 6.06
N PRO A 106 20.44 -2.77 5.63
CA PRO A 106 19.38 -3.45 4.90
C PRO A 106 19.89 -3.94 3.55
N PRO A 107 19.47 -5.14 3.07
CA PRO A 107 19.94 -5.70 1.82
C PRO A 107 19.53 -4.82 0.65
N VAL A 108 20.54 -4.33 -0.07
CA VAL A 108 20.37 -3.69 -1.39
C VAL A 108 20.06 -4.80 -2.38
N HIS A 109 18.87 -4.82 -2.94
CA HIS A 109 18.53 -5.73 -4.01
C HIS A 109 19.05 -5.16 -5.33
N ASP A 110 20.05 -5.83 -5.90
CA ASP A 110 20.62 -5.53 -7.21
C ASP A 110 19.74 -6.21 -8.30
N PRO A 111 19.10 -5.46 -9.21
CA PRO A 111 18.31 -6.06 -10.26
C PRO A 111 19.21 -6.37 -11.46
N THR A 112 19.71 -7.59 -11.56
CA THR A 112 20.31 -8.10 -12.80
C THR A 112 19.22 -8.58 -13.76
N GLY A 113 19.10 -7.85 -14.84
CA GLY A 113 18.78 -8.27 -16.19
C GLY A 113 17.57 -9.17 -16.45
N GLU A 114 16.45 -8.51 -16.73
CA GLU A 114 15.49 -8.87 -17.79
C GLU A 114 14.58 -7.66 -17.97
N GLN A 115 14.26 -7.30 -19.23
CA GLN A 115 13.30 -6.23 -19.55
C GLN A 115 11.91 -6.63 -19.03
N ASN A 116 11.66 -6.36 -17.77
CA ASN A 116 10.43 -6.70 -17.09
C ASN A 116 9.79 -5.39 -16.62
N VAL A 117 8.55 -5.14 -17.01
CA VAL A 117 7.73 -3.99 -16.59
C VAL A 117 7.78 -3.77 -15.07
N ALA A 118 7.94 -4.85 -14.29
CA ALA A 118 8.12 -4.77 -12.85
C ALA A 118 9.45 -4.11 -12.44
N ALA A 119 10.55 -4.42 -13.12
CA ALA A 119 11.86 -3.83 -12.85
C ALA A 119 11.89 -2.33 -13.24
N ASP A 120 11.23 -1.95 -14.34
CA ASP A 120 11.11 -0.56 -14.74
C ASP A 120 10.26 0.23 -13.73
N LEU A 121 9.17 -0.36 -13.24
CA LEU A 121 8.36 0.26 -12.19
C LEU A 121 9.16 0.41 -10.89
N GLU A 122 9.96 -0.57 -10.49
CA GLU A 122 10.82 -0.46 -9.31
C GLU A 122 11.88 0.63 -9.47
N ARG A 123 12.47 0.77 -10.65
CA ARG A 123 13.40 1.87 -10.97
C ARG A 123 12.71 3.24 -10.86
N LEU A 124 11.50 3.37 -11.43
CA LEU A 124 10.71 4.61 -11.34
C LEU A 124 10.35 4.94 -9.89
N LEU A 125 9.96 3.94 -9.11
CA LEU A 125 9.63 4.12 -7.69
C LEU A 125 10.88 4.33 -6.82
N GLY A 126 12.05 3.88 -7.27
CA GLY A 126 13.32 3.98 -6.54
C GLY A 126 13.84 5.41 -6.35
N VAL A 127 13.43 6.36 -7.22
CA VAL A 127 13.82 7.78 -7.09
C VAL A 127 12.93 8.57 -6.14
N LEU A 128 11.82 7.96 -5.67
CA LEU A 128 10.84 8.60 -4.80
C LEU A 128 11.22 8.41 -3.33
N GLY A 129 10.98 9.44 -2.52
CA GLY A 129 10.95 9.29 -1.07
C GLY A 129 9.77 8.41 -0.63
N ASP A 130 9.81 7.88 0.60
CA ASP A 130 8.81 6.93 1.09
C ASP A 130 7.38 7.47 0.99
N ASP A 131 7.12 8.70 1.44
CA ASP A 131 5.78 9.31 1.37
C ASP A 131 5.33 9.54 -0.08
N GLU A 132 6.23 10.00 -0.97
CA GLU A 132 5.93 10.18 -2.39
C GLU A 132 5.57 8.84 -3.04
N ARG A 133 6.34 7.79 -2.75
CA ARG A 133 6.12 6.43 -3.23
C ARG A 133 4.75 5.90 -2.78
N ILE A 134 4.45 5.99 -1.48
CA ILE A 134 3.18 5.54 -0.90
C ILE A 134 2.00 6.23 -1.59
N VAL A 135 2.04 7.56 -1.70
CA VAL A 135 0.99 8.36 -2.31
C VAL A 135 0.84 8.05 -3.80
N MET A 136 1.95 7.96 -4.53
CA MET A 136 1.95 7.64 -5.97
C MET A 136 1.35 6.26 -6.24
N VAL A 137 1.75 5.24 -5.48
CA VAL A 137 1.21 3.88 -5.63
C VAL A 137 -0.28 3.85 -5.32
N LEU A 138 -0.75 4.50 -4.24
CA LEU A 138 -2.18 4.57 -3.93
C LEU A 138 -2.99 5.22 -5.05
N CYS A 139 -2.54 6.36 -5.57
CA CYS A 139 -3.31 7.11 -6.55
C CYS A 139 -3.24 6.49 -7.95
N TYR A 140 -2.05 6.06 -8.40
CA TYR A 140 -1.86 5.62 -9.79
C TYR A 140 -1.94 4.11 -9.97
N ALA A 141 -1.34 3.31 -9.09
CA ALA A 141 -1.41 1.85 -9.22
C ALA A 141 -2.70 1.28 -8.62
N GLN A 142 -3.20 1.88 -7.53
CA GLN A 142 -4.44 1.45 -6.90
C GLN A 142 -5.67 2.23 -7.37
N GLY A 143 -5.49 3.26 -8.18
CA GLY A 143 -6.57 4.06 -8.76
C GLY A 143 -7.47 4.74 -7.71
N LEU A 144 -6.89 5.12 -6.55
CA LEU A 144 -7.60 5.83 -5.51
C LEU A 144 -7.59 7.33 -5.77
N SER A 145 -8.67 8.00 -5.42
CA SER A 145 -8.73 9.46 -5.46
C SER A 145 -7.82 10.08 -4.39
N HIS A 146 -7.47 11.36 -4.57
CA HIS A 146 -6.69 12.10 -3.55
C HIS A 146 -7.41 12.17 -2.20
N GLY A 147 -8.75 12.20 -2.21
CA GLY A 147 -9.57 12.16 -0.99
C GLY A 147 -9.43 10.83 -0.26
N GLU A 148 -9.58 9.71 -0.97
CA GLU A 148 -9.41 8.37 -0.41
C GLU A 148 -7.97 8.15 0.11
N ALA A 149 -6.95 8.60 -0.63
CA ALA A 149 -5.57 8.54 -0.17
C ALA A 149 -5.35 9.39 1.10
N SER A 150 -5.97 10.57 1.18
CA SER A 150 -5.96 11.43 2.36
C SER A 150 -6.54 10.73 3.59
N GLU A 151 -7.68 10.06 3.43
CA GLU A 151 -8.33 9.31 4.52
C GLU A 151 -7.54 8.08 4.97
N ILE A 152 -6.89 7.38 4.03
CA ILE A 152 -6.08 6.20 4.32
C ILE A 152 -4.82 6.60 5.09
N LEU A 153 -4.11 7.62 4.61
CA LEU A 153 -2.81 8.03 5.13
C LEU A 153 -2.91 9.00 6.32
N GLY A 154 -4.09 9.58 6.57
CA GLY A 154 -4.27 10.62 7.58
C GLY A 154 -3.56 11.93 7.23
N MET A 155 -3.32 12.18 5.95
CA MET A 155 -2.65 13.38 5.43
C MET A 155 -3.65 14.34 4.79
N PRO A 156 -3.49 15.67 4.93
CA PRO A 156 -4.31 16.63 4.19
C PRO A 156 -4.23 16.42 2.68
N VAL A 157 -5.34 16.63 1.95
CA VAL A 157 -5.39 16.48 0.47
C VAL A 157 -4.34 17.36 -0.22
N GLY A 158 -4.05 18.55 0.31
CA GLY A 158 -2.98 19.41 -0.19
C GLY A 158 -1.60 18.75 -0.11
N THR A 159 -1.33 18.04 0.99
CA THR A 159 -0.08 17.27 1.18
C THR A 159 0.00 16.12 0.19
N ILE A 160 -1.09 15.38 -0.02
CA ILE A 160 -1.17 14.33 -1.05
C ILE A 160 -0.81 14.89 -2.44
N LYS A 161 -1.44 16.01 -2.84
CA LYS A 161 -1.14 16.67 -4.12
C LYS A 161 0.33 17.11 -4.24
N SER A 162 0.91 17.62 -3.15
CA SER A 162 2.31 18.03 -3.10
C SER A 162 3.27 16.85 -3.26
N HIS A 163 2.99 15.70 -2.62
CA HIS A 163 3.78 14.48 -2.81
C HIS A 163 3.69 13.97 -4.25
N ILE A 164 2.50 13.99 -4.85
CA ILE A 164 2.32 13.62 -6.26
C ILE A 164 3.13 14.53 -7.18
N HIS A 165 3.05 15.84 -6.98
CA HIS A 165 3.77 16.81 -7.81
C HIS A 165 5.28 16.60 -7.73
N ARG A 166 5.84 16.52 -6.51
CA ARG A 166 7.27 16.26 -6.31
C ARG A 166 7.71 14.93 -6.87
N GLY A 167 6.90 13.87 -6.68
CA GLY A 167 7.18 12.55 -7.23
C GLY A 167 7.25 12.54 -8.75
N LYS A 168 6.29 13.17 -9.43
CA LYS A 168 6.30 13.34 -10.88
C LYS A 168 7.54 14.10 -11.36
N GLU A 169 7.89 15.17 -10.68
CA GLU A 169 9.04 16.00 -11.03
C GLU A 169 10.36 15.23 -10.92
N LYS A 170 10.54 14.46 -9.84
CA LYS A 170 11.72 13.59 -9.67
C LYS A 170 11.83 12.54 -10.78
N ILE A 171 10.71 11.90 -11.14
CA ILE A 171 10.68 10.93 -12.24
C ILE A 171 11.02 11.62 -13.56
N ARG A 172 10.42 12.77 -13.85
CA ARG A 172 10.67 13.54 -15.06
C ARG A 172 12.14 13.91 -15.21
N LEU A 173 12.73 14.52 -14.19
CA LEU A 173 14.13 14.92 -14.20
C LEU A 173 15.10 13.73 -14.34
N ARG A 174 14.75 12.57 -13.79
CA ARG A 174 15.64 11.40 -13.81
C ARG A 174 15.57 10.62 -15.11
N PHE A 175 14.39 10.50 -15.73
CA PHE A 175 14.16 9.61 -16.86
C PHE A 175 13.84 10.32 -18.17
N PHE A 176 13.43 11.61 -18.12
CA PHE A 176 13.06 12.42 -19.29
C PHE A 176 13.70 13.82 -19.22
N PRO A 177 15.06 13.92 -19.10
CA PRO A 177 15.73 15.23 -18.90
C PRO A 177 15.60 16.18 -20.10
N GLU A 178 15.37 15.65 -21.31
CA GLU A 178 15.28 16.45 -22.54
C GLU A 178 13.96 17.23 -22.70
N GLU A 179 12.94 16.90 -21.88
CA GLU A 179 11.64 17.58 -21.89
C GLU A 179 11.57 18.79 -20.94
N VAL A 180 12.69 19.18 -20.33
CA VAL A 180 12.76 20.37 -19.46
C VAL A 180 12.95 21.59 -20.35
N PRO A 181 11.99 22.54 -20.44
CA PRO A 181 12.21 23.79 -21.13
C PRO A 181 13.37 24.55 -20.46
N HIS A 182 14.42 24.85 -21.21
CA HIS A 182 15.44 25.79 -20.77
C HIS A 182 14.81 27.18 -20.78
N GLU A 183 14.51 27.77 -19.62
CA GLU A 183 14.27 29.21 -19.47
C GLU A 183 15.57 29.99 -19.55
#